data_919c0e6a34afed47bb4c9432a94f0326
#
_entry.id   919c0e6a34afed47bb4c9432a94f0326
#
_cell.length_a   1.000
_cell.length_b   1.000
_cell.length_c   1.000
_cell.angle_alpha   90.00
_cell.angle_beta   90.00
_cell.angle_gamma   90.00
#
_symmetry.space_group_name_H-M   'P 1'
#
loop_
_entity.id
_entity.type
_entity.pdbx_description
1 polymer ?
#
loop_
_entity_poly.entity_id
_entity_poly.type
_entity_poly.pdbx_seq_one_letter_code
_entity_poly.pdbx_strand_id
1 'polypeptide(L)'
;MADLATFIRGLPKAELHLHIEGSLEPEQMFAFSRRNKVAIPFGSVEEIRGAYAFSNLQDFLDIYYQGANVLQTEEDFRDLALAYFERLHADGGRHAEIFFDPETHTDRGLPFSIAIEGLLAGMKEAEARYGVTSKLIMCFLRHLDEASSLKTLKAAEPWLDRIAGVGLDSSEKGHPPSKFARVFQAARERGLKICAHAGEEGPPAYVHEALDILR
;
A
#
# COMPACT_ATOMS: atom_id res chain seq x y z
N MET A 1 -26.36 -29.07 10.56
CA MET A 1 -25.72 -28.32 9.46
C MET A 1 -24.96 -27.16 10.09
N ALA A 2 -23.69 -26.95 9.70
CA ALA A 2 -22.97 -25.74 10.14
C ALA A 2 -23.75 -24.52 9.59
N ASP A 3 -23.90 -23.46 10.41
CA ASP A 3 -24.51 -22.23 9.93
C ASP A 3 -23.60 -21.54 8.89
N LEU A 4 -24.17 -20.64 8.11
CA LEU A 4 -23.46 -19.95 7.04
C LEU A 4 -22.24 -19.16 7.57
N ALA A 5 -22.33 -18.59 8.76
CA ALA A 5 -21.25 -17.83 9.37
C ALA A 5 -20.07 -18.75 9.74
N THR A 6 -20.32 -19.94 10.26
CA THR A 6 -19.31 -20.95 10.53
C THR A 6 -18.64 -21.45 9.24
N PHE A 7 -19.43 -21.66 8.19
CA PHE A 7 -18.90 -22.02 6.87
C PHE A 7 -17.98 -20.91 6.31
N ILE A 8 -18.43 -19.65 6.30
CA ILE A 8 -17.66 -18.52 5.80
C ILE A 8 -16.36 -18.33 6.59
N ARG A 9 -16.40 -18.44 7.92
CA ARG A 9 -15.18 -18.38 8.75
C ARG A 9 -14.18 -19.48 8.42
N GLY A 10 -14.65 -20.68 8.08
CA GLY A 10 -13.81 -21.82 7.73
C GLY A 10 -13.22 -21.80 6.32
N LEU A 11 -13.71 -20.92 5.41
CA LEU A 11 -13.16 -20.82 4.07
C LEU A 11 -11.77 -20.18 4.10
N PRO A 12 -10.76 -20.75 3.40
CA PRO A 12 -9.52 -20.05 3.13
C PRO A 12 -9.76 -18.86 2.20
N LYS A 13 -9.13 -17.73 2.50
CA LYS A 13 -9.29 -16.47 1.75
C LYS A 13 -7.94 -15.97 1.25
N ALA A 14 -7.96 -15.24 0.14
CA ALA A 14 -6.84 -14.46 -0.35
C ALA A 14 -7.28 -13.00 -0.50
N GLU A 15 -6.43 -12.08 -0.09
CA GLU A 15 -6.60 -10.66 -0.34
C GLU A 15 -5.59 -10.23 -1.39
N LEU A 16 -6.07 -9.79 -2.54
CA LEU A 16 -5.22 -9.51 -3.70
C LEU A 16 -5.03 -8.01 -3.96
N HIS A 17 -5.64 -7.14 -3.13
CA HIS A 17 -5.56 -5.71 -3.29
C HIS A 17 -5.71 -5.00 -1.95
N LEU A 18 -4.60 -4.70 -1.32
CA LEU A 18 -4.52 -3.93 -0.08
C LEU A 18 -3.34 -2.97 -0.12
N HIS A 19 -3.57 -1.68 0.08
CA HIS A 19 -2.52 -0.70 0.33
C HIS A 19 -2.15 -0.74 1.82
N ILE A 20 -0.90 -1.10 2.12
CA ILE A 20 -0.49 -1.40 3.49
C ILE A 20 -0.59 -0.19 4.42
N GLU A 21 -0.27 1.00 3.93
CA GLU A 21 -0.40 2.24 4.70
C GLU A 21 -1.85 2.49 5.11
N GLY A 22 -2.82 2.10 4.26
CA GLY A 22 -4.25 2.20 4.55
C GLY A 22 -4.75 1.20 5.58
N SER A 23 -3.96 0.18 5.91
CA SER A 23 -4.29 -0.77 6.97
C SER A 23 -3.95 -0.28 8.38
N LEU A 24 -3.37 0.93 8.50
CA LEU A 24 -2.99 1.54 9.77
C LEU A 24 -4.23 1.86 10.61
N GLU A 25 -4.42 1.11 11.67
CA GLU A 25 -5.55 1.32 12.59
C GLU A 25 -5.37 2.60 13.42
N PRO A 26 -6.48 3.24 13.86
CA PRO A 26 -6.41 4.45 14.69
C PRO A 26 -5.53 4.32 15.93
N GLU A 27 -5.57 3.17 16.59
CA GLU A 27 -4.75 2.86 17.76
C GLU A 27 -3.25 2.85 17.42
N GLN A 28 -2.88 2.27 16.29
CA GLN A 28 -1.49 2.24 15.81
C GLN A 28 -1.04 3.63 15.39
N MET A 29 -1.86 4.37 14.64
CA MET A 29 -1.56 5.75 14.25
C MET A 29 -1.25 6.60 15.48
N PHE A 30 -2.09 6.52 16.52
CA PHE A 30 -1.89 7.25 17.75
C PHE A 30 -0.64 6.80 18.51
N ALA A 31 -0.36 5.49 18.56
CA ALA A 31 0.83 4.94 19.22
C ALA A 31 2.12 5.36 18.49
N PHE A 32 2.14 5.27 17.16
CA PHE A 32 3.32 5.63 16.34
C PHE A 32 3.56 7.14 16.35
N SER A 33 2.51 7.96 16.31
CA SER A 33 2.61 9.41 16.50
C SER A 33 3.38 9.76 17.78
N ARG A 34 3.04 9.10 18.90
CA ARG A 34 3.71 9.30 20.19
C ARG A 34 5.14 8.76 20.21
N ARG A 35 5.35 7.54 19.68
CA ARG A 35 6.66 6.89 19.59
C ARG A 35 7.66 7.76 18.83
N ASN A 36 7.21 8.26 17.68
CA ASN A 36 8.06 9.00 16.73
C ASN A 36 8.01 10.52 16.95
N LYS A 37 7.20 11.00 17.90
CA LYS A 37 6.99 12.44 18.17
C LYS A 37 6.51 13.21 16.93
N VAL A 38 5.71 12.56 16.10
CA VAL A 38 5.07 13.15 14.92
C VAL A 38 3.72 13.70 15.34
N ALA A 39 3.50 14.99 15.14
CA ALA A 39 2.22 15.61 15.44
C ALA A 39 1.14 15.13 14.44
N ILE A 40 -0.02 14.76 14.96
CA ILE A 40 -1.23 14.48 14.17
C ILE A 40 -2.34 15.43 14.65
N PRO A 41 -3.32 15.77 13.80
CA PRO A 41 -4.38 16.73 14.14
C PRO A 41 -5.47 16.14 15.04
N PHE A 42 -5.20 15.02 15.72
CA PHE A 42 -6.14 14.27 16.54
C PHE A 42 -5.62 14.15 17.98
N GLY A 43 -6.50 14.44 18.94
CA GLY A 43 -6.18 14.35 20.36
C GLY A 43 -6.47 12.96 20.97
N SER A 44 -7.23 12.11 20.27
CA SER A 44 -7.61 10.77 20.73
C SER A 44 -7.81 9.79 19.59
N VAL A 45 -7.85 8.49 19.93
CA VAL A 45 -8.18 7.40 18.99
C VAL A 45 -9.60 7.55 18.44
N GLU A 46 -10.54 8.01 19.27
CA GLU A 46 -11.94 8.21 18.89
C GLU A 46 -12.06 9.33 17.84
N GLU A 47 -11.27 10.38 17.93
CA GLU A 47 -11.23 11.44 16.92
C GLU A 47 -10.69 10.93 15.59
N ILE A 48 -9.63 10.12 15.59
CA ILE A 48 -9.12 9.47 14.37
C ILE A 48 -10.23 8.61 13.75
N ARG A 49 -10.88 7.79 14.56
CA ARG A 49 -11.96 6.89 14.09
C ARG A 49 -13.13 7.65 13.49
N GLY A 50 -13.48 8.81 14.08
CA GLY A 50 -14.51 9.71 13.56
C GLY A 50 -14.13 10.35 12.22
N ALA A 51 -12.83 10.56 11.96
CA ALA A 51 -12.33 11.16 10.73
C ALA A 51 -12.41 10.21 9.51
N TYR A 52 -12.60 8.91 9.71
CA TYR A 52 -12.80 7.96 8.61
C TYR A 52 -14.18 8.07 7.92
N ALA A 53 -14.96 9.11 8.22
CA ALA A 53 -16.19 9.43 7.51
C ALA A 53 -15.89 10.33 6.30
N PHE A 54 -15.42 9.75 5.21
CA PHE A 54 -15.10 10.44 3.96
C PHE A 54 -16.22 10.26 2.91
N SER A 55 -16.35 11.21 1.99
CA SER A 55 -17.40 11.25 0.97
C SER A 55 -16.89 11.11 -0.46
N ASN A 56 -15.58 11.22 -0.66
CA ASN A 56 -14.91 11.11 -1.96
C ASN A 56 -13.46 10.62 -1.76
N LEU A 57 -12.79 10.29 -2.87
CA LEU A 57 -11.41 9.78 -2.84
C LEU A 57 -10.43 10.78 -2.20
N GLN A 58 -10.57 12.08 -2.44
CA GLN A 58 -9.64 13.06 -1.88
C GLN A 58 -9.73 13.13 -0.35
N ASP A 59 -10.94 13.13 0.22
CA ASP A 59 -11.12 13.10 1.69
C ASP A 59 -10.44 11.86 2.30
N PHE A 60 -10.54 10.70 1.62
CA PHE A 60 -9.85 9.48 2.02
C PHE A 60 -8.33 9.64 1.95
N LEU A 61 -7.80 10.13 0.82
CA LEU A 61 -6.35 10.29 0.64
C LEU A 61 -5.74 11.26 1.65
N ASP A 62 -6.45 12.31 2.04
CA ASP A 62 -5.99 13.27 3.04
C ASP A 62 -5.75 12.59 4.41
N ILE A 63 -6.65 11.69 4.84
CA ILE A 63 -6.48 10.90 6.06
C ILE A 63 -5.40 9.83 5.89
N TYR A 64 -5.35 9.18 4.74
CA TYR A 64 -4.35 8.17 4.40
C TYR A 64 -2.93 8.73 4.51
N TYR A 65 -2.65 9.87 3.89
CA TYR A 65 -1.33 10.50 3.94
C TYR A 65 -0.99 11.06 5.32
N GLN A 66 -1.98 11.57 6.07
CA GLN A 66 -1.76 11.96 7.46
C GLN A 66 -1.36 10.75 8.31
N GLY A 67 -2.03 9.60 8.12
CA GLY A 67 -1.67 8.34 8.76
C GLY A 67 -0.26 7.89 8.39
N ALA A 68 0.07 7.87 7.10
CA ALA A 68 1.38 7.45 6.61
C ALA A 68 2.53 8.28 7.21
N ASN A 69 2.28 9.53 7.60
CA ASN A 69 3.31 10.39 8.21
C ASN A 69 3.85 9.88 9.55
N VAL A 70 3.11 9.05 10.29
CA VAL A 70 3.61 8.51 11.57
C VAL A 70 4.60 7.36 11.40
N LEU A 71 4.69 6.78 10.20
CA LEU A 71 5.63 5.71 9.86
C LEU A 71 7.02 6.30 9.58
N GLN A 72 7.99 6.11 10.50
CA GLN A 72 9.30 6.76 10.45
C GLN A 72 10.47 5.77 10.43
N THR A 73 10.27 4.56 10.91
CA THR A 73 11.33 3.57 11.14
C THR A 73 10.97 2.22 10.53
N GLU A 74 11.97 1.38 10.27
CA GLU A 74 11.75 -0.02 9.86
C GLU A 74 10.82 -0.77 10.83
N GLU A 75 10.93 -0.47 12.14
CA GLU A 75 10.06 -1.06 13.16
C GLU A 75 8.60 -0.66 12.96
N ASP A 76 8.30 0.58 12.55
CA ASP A 76 6.94 1.02 12.28
C ASP A 76 6.31 0.24 11.12
N PHE A 77 7.05 0.07 10.03
CA PHE A 77 6.57 -0.69 8.86
C PHE A 77 6.44 -2.19 9.17
N ARG A 78 7.37 -2.75 9.96
CA ARG A 78 7.26 -4.13 10.43
C ARG A 78 6.02 -4.32 11.30
N ASP A 79 5.81 -3.46 12.28
CA ASP A 79 4.67 -3.52 13.20
C ASP A 79 3.33 -3.34 12.45
N LEU A 80 3.29 -2.42 11.47
CA LEU A 80 2.14 -2.23 10.59
C LEU A 80 1.80 -3.52 9.83
N ALA A 81 2.79 -4.12 9.16
CA ALA A 81 2.60 -5.36 8.42
C ALA A 81 2.14 -6.49 9.34
N LEU A 82 2.78 -6.68 10.50
CA LEU A 82 2.39 -7.72 11.45
C LEU A 82 0.96 -7.59 11.94
N ALA A 83 0.52 -6.38 12.29
CA ALA A 83 -0.85 -6.14 12.74
C ALA A 83 -1.88 -6.41 11.64
N TYR A 84 -1.57 -6.08 10.39
CA TYR A 84 -2.41 -6.45 9.25
C TYR A 84 -2.50 -7.97 9.10
N PHE A 85 -1.37 -8.67 9.08
CA PHE A 85 -1.35 -10.13 8.88
C PHE A 85 -2.00 -10.89 10.04
N GLU A 86 -1.93 -10.40 11.27
CA GLU A 86 -2.63 -10.96 12.41
C GLU A 86 -4.16 -10.93 12.19
N ARG A 87 -4.70 -9.80 11.73
CA ARG A 87 -6.12 -9.67 11.38
C ARG A 87 -6.51 -10.58 10.21
N LEU A 88 -5.71 -10.55 9.14
CA LEU A 88 -5.93 -11.40 7.98
C LEU A 88 -5.97 -12.89 8.35
N HIS A 89 -5.03 -13.34 9.21
CA HIS A 89 -5.00 -14.71 9.71
C HIS A 89 -6.27 -15.03 10.54
N ALA A 90 -6.69 -14.13 11.42
CA ALA A 90 -7.90 -14.31 12.24
C ALA A 90 -9.16 -14.44 11.37
N ASP A 91 -9.20 -13.77 10.23
CA ASP A 91 -10.27 -13.85 9.24
C ASP A 91 -10.17 -15.06 8.29
N GLY A 92 -9.19 -15.93 8.48
CA GLY A 92 -8.96 -17.13 7.66
C GLY A 92 -8.19 -16.85 6.36
N GLY A 93 -7.51 -15.71 6.25
CA GLY A 93 -6.62 -15.38 5.13
C GLY A 93 -5.42 -16.34 5.08
N ARG A 94 -5.00 -16.66 3.85
CA ARG A 94 -3.87 -17.57 3.56
C ARG A 94 -2.85 -16.93 2.64
N HIS A 95 -3.23 -15.89 1.93
CA HIS A 95 -2.39 -15.17 1.00
C HIS A 95 -2.80 -13.71 0.93
N ALA A 96 -1.80 -12.80 0.78
CA ALA A 96 -2.03 -11.39 0.50
C ALA A 96 -1.09 -10.88 -0.58
N GLU A 97 -1.61 -10.01 -1.46
CA GLU A 97 -0.81 -9.19 -2.36
C GLU A 97 -0.96 -7.74 -1.88
N ILE A 98 0.10 -7.20 -1.30
CA ILE A 98 0.09 -5.91 -0.63
C ILE A 98 0.82 -4.85 -1.46
N PHE A 99 0.18 -3.71 -1.59
CA PHE A 99 0.71 -2.52 -2.25
C PHE A 99 1.36 -1.61 -1.21
N PHE A 100 2.42 -0.89 -1.58
CA PHE A 100 3.03 0.14 -0.74
C PHE A 100 3.50 1.31 -1.57
N ASP A 101 3.52 2.50 -0.97
CA ASP A 101 3.76 3.79 -1.62
C ASP A 101 5.10 4.39 -1.20
N PRO A 102 6.24 3.95 -1.76
CA PRO A 102 7.54 4.47 -1.32
C PRO A 102 7.69 5.98 -1.52
N GLU A 103 7.05 6.57 -2.54
CA GLU A 103 7.12 8.02 -2.79
C GLU A 103 6.50 8.82 -1.65
N THR A 104 5.44 8.33 -1.00
CA THR A 104 4.85 8.92 0.21
C THR A 104 5.88 9.10 1.33
N HIS A 105 6.86 8.22 1.41
CA HIS A 105 7.89 8.22 2.45
C HIS A 105 9.15 8.94 2.01
N THR A 106 9.61 8.73 0.78
CA THR A 106 10.84 9.34 0.28
C THR A 106 10.71 10.85 0.06
N ASP A 107 9.52 11.36 -0.28
CA ASP A 107 9.27 12.79 -0.45
C ASP A 107 9.41 13.57 0.87
N ARG A 108 9.19 12.93 2.00
CA ARG A 108 9.44 13.50 3.33
C ARG A 108 10.82 13.17 3.90
N GLY A 109 11.73 12.64 3.07
CA GLY A 109 13.14 12.43 3.36
C GLY A 109 13.51 11.08 3.96
N LEU A 110 12.58 10.11 4.07
CA LEU A 110 12.95 8.77 4.49
C LEU A 110 13.67 8.03 3.36
N PRO A 111 14.77 7.31 3.66
CA PRO A 111 15.35 6.38 2.70
C PRO A 111 14.34 5.31 2.25
N PHE A 112 14.36 4.95 0.96
CA PHE A 112 13.53 3.88 0.39
C PHE A 112 13.64 2.56 1.19
N SER A 113 14.86 2.25 1.69
CA SER A 113 15.15 1.04 2.47
C SER A 113 14.30 0.92 3.73
N ILE A 114 13.96 2.02 4.40
CA ILE A 114 13.21 2.01 5.66
C ILE A 114 11.84 1.33 5.47
N ALA A 115 11.10 1.73 4.46
CA ALA A 115 9.78 1.16 4.21
C ALA A 115 9.88 -0.31 3.77
N ILE A 116 10.72 -0.60 2.77
CA ILE A 116 10.76 -1.95 2.19
C ILE A 116 11.36 -2.98 3.15
N GLU A 117 12.44 -2.67 3.88
CA GLU A 117 13.04 -3.60 4.83
C GLU A 117 12.10 -3.90 6.00
N GLY A 118 11.41 -2.86 6.52
CA GLY A 118 10.41 -3.05 7.57
C GLY A 118 9.25 -3.94 7.09
N LEU A 119 8.68 -3.67 5.91
CA LEU A 119 7.61 -4.49 5.34
C LEU A 119 8.05 -5.94 5.11
N LEU A 120 9.22 -6.15 4.49
CA LEU A 120 9.76 -7.48 4.26
C LEU A 120 10.03 -8.26 5.55
N ALA A 121 10.50 -7.58 6.60
CA ALA A 121 10.67 -8.19 7.93
C ALA A 121 9.33 -8.62 8.52
N GLY A 122 8.30 -7.76 8.45
CA GLY A 122 6.94 -8.07 8.91
C GLY A 122 6.30 -9.21 8.14
N MET A 123 6.41 -9.22 6.80
CA MET A 123 5.93 -10.29 5.93
C MET A 123 6.57 -11.65 6.28
N LYS A 124 7.89 -11.67 6.42
CA LYS A 124 8.64 -12.89 6.81
C LYS A 124 8.21 -13.40 8.18
N GLU A 125 8.04 -12.52 9.14
CA GLU A 125 7.60 -12.89 10.48
C GLU A 125 6.16 -13.39 10.49
N ALA A 126 5.26 -12.77 9.72
CA ALA A 126 3.87 -13.20 9.56
C ALA A 126 3.77 -14.59 8.92
N GLU A 127 4.58 -14.87 7.88
CA GLU A 127 4.65 -16.21 7.29
C GLU A 127 5.09 -17.26 8.31
N ALA A 128 6.11 -16.95 9.12
CA ALA A 128 6.60 -17.86 10.16
C ALA A 128 5.58 -18.08 11.29
N ARG A 129 4.82 -17.04 11.69
CA ARG A 129 3.85 -17.12 12.79
C ARG A 129 2.51 -17.70 12.37
N TYR A 130 2.02 -17.32 11.21
CA TYR A 130 0.62 -17.54 10.79
C TYR A 130 0.50 -18.45 9.57
N GLY A 131 1.60 -18.74 8.86
CA GLY A 131 1.58 -19.49 7.60
C GLY A 131 0.87 -18.73 6.46
N VAL A 132 0.78 -17.40 6.56
CA VAL A 132 0.18 -16.54 5.52
C VAL A 132 1.28 -16.12 4.55
N THR A 133 1.16 -16.55 3.29
CA THR A 133 2.08 -16.13 2.24
C THR A 133 1.72 -14.76 1.71
N SER A 134 2.68 -14.03 1.14
CA SER A 134 2.41 -12.70 0.61
C SER A 134 3.34 -12.30 -0.53
N LYS A 135 2.91 -11.29 -1.30
CA LYS A 135 3.72 -10.61 -2.32
C LYS A 135 3.65 -9.11 -2.10
N LEU A 136 4.73 -8.42 -2.47
CA LEU A 136 4.83 -6.98 -2.38
C LEU A 136 4.74 -6.35 -3.77
N ILE A 137 3.92 -5.31 -3.91
CA ILE A 137 3.72 -4.53 -5.13
C ILE A 137 4.07 -3.08 -4.81
N MET A 138 4.99 -2.50 -5.55
CA MET A 138 5.45 -1.13 -5.35
C MET A 138 4.64 -0.17 -6.21
N CYS A 139 3.98 0.80 -5.61
CA CYS A 139 3.18 1.79 -6.32
C CYS A 139 3.96 3.03 -6.72
N PHE A 140 3.49 3.66 -7.80
CA PHE A 140 3.86 4.99 -8.24
C PHE A 140 2.68 5.93 -8.03
N LEU A 141 2.92 7.07 -7.37
CA LEU A 141 1.90 8.07 -7.09
C LEU A 141 1.61 8.91 -8.33
N ARG A 142 0.43 8.72 -8.94
CA ARG A 142 0.09 9.29 -10.25
C ARG A 142 -0.06 10.82 -10.26
N HIS A 143 -0.24 11.44 -9.08
CA HIS A 143 -0.24 12.90 -8.99
C HIS A 143 1.17 13.51 -9.14
N LEU A 144 2.24 12.73 -8.91
CA LEU A 144 3.62 13.13 -9.18
C LEU A 144 3.97 13.00 -10.67
N ASP A 145 5.14 13.43 -11.07
CA ASP A 145 5.62 13.25 -12.43
C ASP A 145 6.28 11.87 -12.64
N GLU A 146 6.36 11.42 -13.90
CA GLU A 146 6.99 10.13 -14.24
C GLU A 146 8.48 10.08 -13.88
N ALA A 147 9.17 11.24 -13.80
CA ALA A 147 10.56 11.28 -13.41
C ALA A 147 10.75 10.86 -11.94
N SER A 148 9.80 11.19 -11.05
CA SER A 148 9.77 10.69 -9.68
C SER A 148 9.66 9.16 -9.68
N SER A 149 8.71 8.61 -10.42
CA SER A 149 8.50 7.15 -10.50
C SER A 149 9.71 6.41 -11.08
N LEU A 150 10.40 6.98 -12.08
CA LEU A 150 11.67 6.43 -12.59
C LEU A 150 12.79 6.45 -11.55
N LYS A 151 12.86 7.50 -10.72
CA LYS A 151 13.80 7.58 -9.59
C LYS A 151 13.48 6.53 -8.55
N THR A 152 12.20 6.34 -8.24
CA THR A 152 11.72 5.31 -7.30
C THR A 152 12.03 3.91 -7.81
N LEU A 153 11.76 3.61 -9.08
CA LEU A 153 12.12 2.32 -9.69
C LEU A 153 13.62 2.05 -9.64
N LYS A 154 14.45 3.09 -9.85
CA LYS A 154 15.90 2.97 -9.70
C LYS A 154 16.32 2.73 -8.26
N ALA A 155 15.71 3.41 -7.29
CA ALA A 155 15.98 3.19 -5.88
C ALA A 155 15.62 1.78 -5.43
N ALA A 156 14.62 1.15 -6.05
CA ALA A 156 14.17 -0.21 -5.77
C ALA A 156 15.10 -1.30 -6.33
N GLU A 157 16.10 -0.98 -7.17
CA GLU A 157 16.97 -1.97 -7.84
C GLU A 157 17.56 -3.05 -6.90
N PRO A 158 18.00 -2.74 -5.66
CA PRO A 158 18.52 -3.76 -4.74
C PRO A 158 17.49 -4.79 -4.25
N TRP A 159 16.20 -4.53 -4.43
CA TRP A 159 15.09 -5.35 -3.90
C TRP A 159 14.15 -5.90 -4.98
N LEU A 160 14.50 -5.78 -6.27
CA LEU A 160 13.62 -6.21 -7.37
C LEU A 160 13.24 -7.69 -7.31
N ASP A 161 14.10 -8.53 -6.77
CA ASP A 161 13.82 -9.95 -6.53
C ASP A 161 12.77 -10.21 -5.43
N ARG A 162 12.47 -9.17 -4.64
CA ARG A 162 11.50 -9.20 -3.53
C ARG A 162 10.20 -8.46 -3.86
N ILE A 163 10.15 -7.75 -4.98
CA ILE A 163 8.99 -6.99 -5.48
C ILE A 163 8.35 -7.77 -6.62
N ALA A 164 7.09 -8.18 -6.44
CA ALA A 164 6.38 -8.97 -7.44
C ALA A 164 5.91 -8.15 -8.65
N GLY A 165 5.62 -6.88 -8.43
CA GLY A 165 5.10 -5.99 -9.45
C GLY A 165 5.13 -4.53 -9.07
N VAL A 166 4.67 -3.69 -9.98
CA VAL A 166 4.45 -2.26 -9.76
C VAL A 166 2.99 -1.88 -9.94
N GLY A 167 2.56 -0.87 -9.22
CA GLY A 167 1.22 -0.30 -9.25
C GLY A 167 1.19 1.16 -9.67
N LEU A 168 0.01 1.66 -10.02
CA LEU A 168 -0.28 3.09 -10.24
C LEU A 168 -1.49 3.46 -9.41
N ASP A 169 -1.36 4.41 -8.50
CA ASP A 169 -2.42 4.79 -7.56
C ASP A 169 -2.47 6.30 -7.23
N SER A 170 -3.19 6.69 -6.17
CA SER A 170 -3.42 8.07 -5.76
C SER A 170 -4.45 8.79 -6.65
N SER A 171 -4.50 10.13 -6.61
CA SER A 171 -5.51 10.98 -7.29
C SER A 171 -5.56 10.74 -8.79
N GLU A 172 -6.68 10.19 -9.29
CA GLU A 172 -6.80 9.80 -10.68
C GLU A 172 -7.15 10.94 -11.62
N LYS A 173 -7.98 11.88 -11.19
CA LYS A 173 -8.45 13.01 -12.03
C LYS A 173 -7.29 13.85 -12.55
N GLY A 174 -7.17 13.94 -13.87
CA GLY A 174 -6.13 14.73 -14.54
C GLY A 174 -4.77 14.02 -14.65
N HIS A 175 -4.66 12.77 -14.18
CA HIS A 175 -3.42 11.99 -14.18
C HIS A 175 -3.58 10.67 -14.93
N PRO A 176 -3.65 10.71 -16.29
CA PRO A 176 -3.90 9.52 -17.12
C PRO A 176 -2.76 8.49 -17.02
N PRO A 177 -3.03 7.19 -17.21
CA PRO A 177 -2.02 6.15 -17.26
C PRO A 177 -0.92 6.39 -18.29
N SER A 178 -1.24 6.99 -19.44
CA SER A 178 -0.27 7.33 -20.48
C SER A 178 0.89 8.20 -20.02
N LYS A 179 0.71 8.99 -18.97
CA LYS A 179 1.76 9.79 -18.32
C LYS A 179 2.92 8.93 -17.78
N PHE A 180 2.70 7.64 -17.53
CA PHE A 180 3.64 6.70 -16.88
C PHE A 180 4.16 5.61 -17.83
N ALA A 181 4.00 5.79 -19.15
CA ALA A 181 4.33 4.78 -20.14
C ALA A 181 5.78 4.27 -20.04
N ARG A 182 6.75 5.16 -19.81
CA ARG A 182 8.19 4.81 -19.77
C ARG A 182 8.56 4.06 -18.51
N VAL A 183 8.05 4.46 -17.33
CA VAL A 183 8.37 3.77 -16.08
C VAL A 183 7.76 2.38 -16.06
N PHE A 184 6.54 2.19 -16.58
CA PHE A 184 5.93 0.88 -16.70
C PHE A 184 6.64 -0.01 -17.72
N GLN A 185 7.10 0.54 -18.85
CA GLN A 185 7.96 -0.18 -19.78
C GLN A 185 9.24 -0.64 -19.07
N ALA A 186 9.93 0.26 -18.36
CA ALA A 186 11.15 -0.05 -17.63
C ALA A 186 10.94 -1.10 -16.52
N ALA A 187 9.76 -1.12 -15.88
CA ALA A 187 9.38 -2.14 -14.90
C ALA A 187 9.22 -3.52 -15.56
N ARG A 188 8.51 -3.60 -16.70
CA ARG A 188 8.37 -4.85 -17.48
C ARG A 188 9.72 -5.41 -17.93
N GLU A 189 10.62 -4.55 -18.41
CA GLU A 189 11.99 -4.93 -18.83
C GLU A 189 12.79 -5.55 -17.67
N ARG A 190 12.42 -5.24 -16.42
CA ARG A 190 12.96 -5.83 -15.18
C ARG A 190 12.20 -7.07 -14.71
N GLY A 191 11.18 -7.52 -15.44
CA GLY A 191 10.38 -8.71 -15.14
C GLY A 191 9.27 -8.49 -14.11
N LEU A 192 9.00 -7.24 -13.71
CA LEU A 192 7.94 -6.91 -12.76
C LEU A 192 6.55 -7.04 -13.41
N LYS A 193 5.58 -7.51 -12.63
CA LYS A 193 4.17 -7.51 -13.02
C LYS A 193 3.59 -6.10 -12.96
N ILE A 194 2.50 -5.88 -13.68
CA ILE A 194 1.87 -4.56 -13.80
C ILE A 194 0.47 -4.62 -13.19
N CYS A 195 0.19 -3.65 -12.32
CA CYS A 195 -1.14 -3.31 -11.83
C CYS A 195 -1.38 -1.82 -12.02
N ALA A 196 -2.63 -1.39 -12.11
CA ALA A 196 -2.96 0.03 -12.13
C ALA A 196 -4.41 0.25 -11.70
N HIS A 197 -4.67 1.27 -10.89
CA HIS A 197 -6.02 1.81 -10.76
C HIS A 197 -6.38 2.56 -12.04
N ALA A 198 -7.57 2.29 -12.58
CA ALA A 198 -8.06 3.00 -13.76
C ALA A 198 -9.60 2.98 -13.81
N GLY A 199 -10.20 4.15 -14.03
CA GLY A 199 -11.65 4.31 -14.08
C GLY A 199 -12.32 4.41 -12.71
N GLU A 200 -11.59 4.69 -11.65
CA GLU A 200 -12.12 4.92 -10.29
C GLU A 200 -12.84 6.27 -10.21
N GLU A 201 -12.19 7.33 -10.67
CA GLU A 201 -12.75 8.68 -10.84
C GLU A 201 -12.52 9.23 -12.25
N GLY A 202 -11.65 8.59 -13.02
CA GLY A 202 -11.30 8.98 -14.38
C GLY A 202 -12.27 8.46 -15.43
N PRO A 203 -12.18 8.98 -16.67
CA PRO A 203 -13.04 8.53 -17.77
C PRO A 203 -12.68 7.11 -18.22
N PRO A 204 -13.59 6.40 -18.94
CA PRO A 204 -13.32 5.08 -19.51
C PRO A 204 -12.05 4.99 -20.36
N ALA A 205 -11.62 6.09 -20.96
CA ALA A 205 -10.35 6.19 -21.70
C ALA A 205 -9.13 5.80 -20.85
N TYR A 206 -9.14 6.08 -19.52
CA TYR A 206 -8.05 5.69 -18.64
C TYR A 206 -7.94 4.19 -18.46
N VAL A 207 -9.06 3.47 -18.48
CA VAL A 207 -9.05 1.99 -18.49
C VAL A 207 -8.37 1.46 -19.75
N HIS A 208 -8.70 2.03 -20.92
CA HIS A 208 -8.05 1.66 -22.19
C HIS A 208 -6.55 1.99 -22.16
N GLU A 209 -6.17 3.17 -21.66
CA GLU A 209 -4.75 3.53 -21.54
C GLU A 209 -4.00 2.58 -20.61
N ALA A 210 -4.59 2.18 -19.48
CA ALA A 210 -3.97 1.22 -18.57
C ALA A 210 -3.73 -0.13 -19.27
N LEU A 211 -4.72 -0.64 -20.00
CA LEU A 211 -4.64 -1.92 -20.70
C LEU A 211 -3.70 -1.88 -21.91
N ASP A 212 -3.73 -0.79 -22.70
CA ASP A 212 -3.04 -0.74 -24.00
C ASP A 212 -1.61 -0.18 -23.88
N ILE A 213 -1.37 0.73 -22.91
CA ILE A 213 -0.10 1.44 -22.76
C ILE A 213 0.73 0.85 -21.62
N LEU A 214 0.14 0.63 -20.44
CA LEU A 214 0.90 0.11 -19.31
C LEU A 214 1.15 -1.40 -19.43
N ARG A 215 0.18 -2.15 -19.96
CA ARG A 215 0.21 -3.59 -20.33
C ARG A 215 0.54 -4.55 -19.20
#